data_9b0f5726c5a6215f569c4e8589160a45
#
_entry.id   9b0f5726c5a6215f569c4e8589160a45
#
_cell.length_a   1.000
_cell.length_b   1.000
_cell.length_c   1.000
_cell.angle_alpha   90.00
_cell.angle_beta   90.00
_cell.angle_gamma   90.00
#
_symmetry.space_group_name_H-M   'P 1'
#
loop_
_entity.id
_entity.type
_entity.pdbx_description
1 polymer ?
#
loop_
_entity_poly.entity_id
_entity_poly.type
_entity_poly.pdbx_seq_one_letter_code
_entity_poly.pdbx_strand_id
1 'polypeptide(L)'
;MKQVLSMLFVLLLISGCSTDEQQGPANDQQPTIAEQENSPNGQETDGQEEKSVEVIAENLMVPWSIAKLGNTFYIAERPGNIVKIENGEFERQGVELEKELSTASEAGLLGFVLAPDFPESNVAYSYYSYEDSFGQFNRVVTLYLEDGVWREGNLLLDKIPSAPWHDGGRLKIGPDGKLYATTGDASNSAIAQDPNSLGGKILRMNLDGSIPSDNPFPNSYVFSYGHRNPQGIAWSTDDTLYTSEHGNNANDEVNEIEAGLNYGWPIIEGKEVQEGMVSPLFTPGDGATWAPSGMDYFDGKLYVAALRGSAVLEFDLETGDQREVISGLGRVRDVRIEDNVLYFISNNTDGRGVPQENEDKLYKVLLSEDDDS
;
A
#
# COMPACT_ATOMS: atom_id res chain seq x y z
N MET A 1 -53.11 -33.73 23.91
CA MET A 1 -53.32 -33.12 25.25
C MET A 1 -52.44 -31.89 25.33
N LYS A 2 -53.12 -30.76 25.58
CA LYS A 2 -52.54 -29.41 25.68
C LYS A 2 -51.74 -29.24 26.95
N GLN A 3 -50.64 -28.50 26.90
CA GLN A 3 -50.28 -27.59 28.01
C GLN A 3 -49.51 -26.38 27.47
N VAL A 4 -50.16 -25.26 27.63
CA VAL A 4 -49.68 -23.89 27.44
C VAL A 4 -49.00 -23.51 28.76
N LEU A 5 -47.79 -22.93 28.72
CA LEU A 5 -47.20 -22.28 29.86
C LEU A 5 -46.80 -20.84 29.48
N SER A 6 -47.61 -19.94 30.08
CA SER A 6 -47.51 -18.51 30.03
C SER A 6 -46.36 -18.07 30.99
N MET A 7 -45.47 -17.18 30.58
CA MET A 7 -44.54 -16.56 31.51
C MET A 7 -44.56 -15.03 31.41
N LEU A 8 -44.76 -14.45 32.53
CA LEU A 8 -45.11 -13.11 32.92
C LEU A 8 -43.95 -12.12 32.68
N PHE A 9 -44.27 -10.95 32.12
CA PHE A 9 -43.41 -9.76 32.09
C PHE A 9 -43.48 -9.05 33.47
N VAL A 10 -42.33 -8.75 34.04
CA VAL A 10 -42.20 -7.80 35.18
C VAL A 10 -41.43 -6.60 34.67
N LEU A 11 -42.12 -5.47 34.55
CA LEU A 11 -41.55 -4.13 34.43
C LEU A 11 -41.18 -3.62 35.83
N LEU A 12 -39.92 -3.20 35.99
CA LEU A 12 -39.53 -2.38 37.12
C LEU A 12 -39.21 -0.95 36.62
N LEU A 13 -40.10 -0.03 36.99
CA LEU A 13 -39.90 1.41 36.91
C LEU A 13 -39.18 1.87 38.19
N ILE A 14 -38.05 2.56 38.01
CA ILE A 14 -37.47 3.33 39.11
C ILE A 14 -37.43 4.81 38.67
N SER A 15 -38.28 5.60 39.34
CA SER A 15 -38.25 7.06 39.31
C SER A 15 -37.18 7.57 40.28
N GLY A 16 -36.43 8.58 39.89
CA GLY A 16 -35.56 9.33 40.78
C GLY A 16 -35.53 10.79 40.35
N CYS A 17 -35.95 11.65 41.28
CA CYS A 17 -36.26 13.06 41.14
C CYS A 17 -35.07 13.97 40.82
N SER A 18 -35.45 15.05 40.19
CA SER A 18 -34.77 16.32 39.93
C SER A 18 -34.44 17.11 41.18
N THR A 19 -33.37 17.90 41.11
CA THR A 19 -33.29 19.19 41.80
C THR A 19 -32.69 20.22 40.86
N ASP A 20 -33.51 21.26 40.59
CA ASP A 20 -33.14 22.53 39.99
C ASP A 20 -32.25 23.34 40.95
N GLU A 21 -31.24 24.00 40.45
CA GLU A 21 -30.77 25.29 40.99
C GLU A 21 -30.42 26.22 39.83
N GLN A 22 -31.22 27.31 39.75
CA GLN A 22 -31.00 28.49 38.94
C GLN A 22 -29.92 29.35 39.60
N GLN A 23 -28.99 29.88 38.79
CA GLN A 23 -28.44 31.23 38.98
C GLN A 23 -28.08 31.89 37.66
N GLY A 24 -28.49 33.14 37.55
CA GLY A 24 -28.58 34.02 36.43
C GLY A 24 -27.28 34.76 36.04
N PRO A 25 -27.35 35.78 35.17
CA PRO A 25 -26.35 36.13 34.21
C PRO A 25 -25.28 37.11 34.71
N ALA A 26 -24.04 36.95 34.28
CA ALA A 26 -23.00 37.95 34.47
C ALA A 26 -22.14 38.11 33.20
N ASN A 27 -22.45 39.21 32.55
CA ASN A 27 -21.51 40.28 32.17
C ASN A 27 -20.48 40.02 31.11
N ASP A 28 -20.77 40.60 29.93
CA ASP A 28 -19.86 41.05 28.90
C ASP A 28 -18.68 41.86 29.44
N GLN A 29 -17.46 41.40 29.18
CA GLN A 29 -16.31 42.29 29.05
C GLN A 29 -15.34 41.75 28.01
N GLN A 30 -15.32 42.41 26.88
CA GLN A 30 -14.32 42.37 25.84
C GLN A 30 -12.97 42.90 26.37
N PRO A 31 -11.84 42.22 26.18
CA PRO A 31 -10.54 42.87 26.37
C PRO A 31 -10.10 43.57 25.08
N THR A 32 -9.83 44.84 25.24
CA THR A 32 -9.21 45.79 24.33
C THR A 32 -7.87 45.27 23.79
N ILE A 33 -7.66 45.45 22.50
CA ILE A 33 -6.42 45.24 21.78
C ILE A 33 -5.39 46.29 22.27
N ALA A 34 -4.27 45.81 22.82
CA ALA A 34 -3.06 46.60 23.04
C ALA A 34 -2.12 46.39 21.87
N GLU A 35 -1.87 47.45 21.12
CA GLU A 35 -0.79 47.52 20.13
C GLU A 35 0.56 47.27 20.83
N GLN A 36 1.29 46.25 20.41
CA GLN A 36 2.70 46.08 20.72
C GLN A 36 3.55 46.28 19.48
N GLU A 37 4.46 47.22 19.61
CA GLU A 37 5.42 47.66 18.62
C GLU A 37 6.32 46.53 18.09
N ASN A 38 6.52 46.54 16.78
CA ASN A 38 7.50 45.72 16.05
C ASN A 38 8.93 46.00 16.52
N SER A 39 9.60 44.95 17.01
CA SER A 39 11.06 44.89 16.96
C SER A 39 11.46 43.79 15.97
N PRO A 40 12.35 44.05 15.04
CA PRO A 40 12.81 43.06 14.09
C PRO A 40 13.88 42.20 14.74
N ASN A 41 13.51 41.04 15.21
CA ASN A 41 14.49 39.99 15.55
C ASN A 41 14.48 38.97 14.41
N GLY A 42 15.50 39.09 13.56
CA GLY A 42 15.78 38.14 12.50
C GLY A 42 16.09 36.76 13.12
N GLN A 43 15.13 35.85 13.05
CA GLN A 43 15.43 34.45 13.03
C GLN A 43 15.64 34.07 11.56
N GLU A 44 16.86 33.72 11.24
CA GLU A 44 17.18 32.98 10.03
C GLU A 44 16.34 31.70 10.07
N THR A 45 15.30 31.66 9.26
CA THR A 45 14.65 30.41 8.93
C THR A 45 15.61 29.68 8.03
N ASP A 46 16.13 28.57 8.53
CA ASP A 46 16.86 27.57 7.78
C ASP A 46 16.10 27.33 6.46
N GLY A 47 16.74 27.68 5.36
CA GLY A 47 16.11 27.63 4.03
C GLY A 47 16.04 26.19 3.52
N GLN A 48 15.11 25.41 4.05
CA GLN A 48 14.67 24.23 3.33
C GLN A 48 13.95 24.72 2.08
N GLU A 49 14.57 24.56 0.92
CA GLU A 49 13.88 24.72 -0.36
C GLU A 49 12.68 23.76 -0.39
N GLU A 50 11.47 24.31 -0.36
CA GLU A 50 10.25 23.53 -0.52
C GLU A 50 10.35 22.79 -1.88
N LYS A 51 10.53 21.47 -1.86
CA LYS A 51 10.57 20.64 -3.07
C LYS A 51 9.29 20.90 -3.86
N SER A 52 9.42 21.45 -5.06
CA SER A 52 8.27 21.75 -5.92
C SER A 52 7.60 20.46 -6.39
N VAL A 53 6.42 20.16 -5.84
CA VAL A 53 5.59 19.03 -6.27
C VAL A 53 4.73 19.47 -7.46
N GLU A 54 4.83 18.75 -8.56
CA GLU A 54 4.04 19.00 -9.78
C GLU A 54 2.98 17.93 -9.98
N VAL A 55 1.76 18.33 -10.33
CA VAL A 55 0.66 17.42 -10.70
C VAL A 55 0.81 17.04 -12.18
N ILE A 56 0.85 15.74 -12.46
CA ILE A 56 0.89 15.19 -13.83
C ILE A 56 -0.52 14.85 -14.32
N ALA A 57 -1.36 14.28 -13.46
CA ALA A 57 -2.74 13.91 -13.79
C ALA A 57 -3.63 13.98 -12.55
N GLU A 58 -4.92 14.20 -12.78
CA GLU A 58 -5.97 14.31 -11.77
C GLU A 58 -7.13 13.36 -12.08
N ASN A 59 -8.07 13.22 -11.13
CA ASN A 59 -9.28 12.41 -11.29
C ASN A 59 -9.01 10.91 -11.48
N LEU A 60 -7.97 10.36 -10.85
CA LEU A 60 -7.77 8.91 -10.74
C LEU A 60 -8.82 8.31 -9.79
N MET A 61 -9.21 7.06 -10.04
CA MET A 61 -10.24 6.34 -9.26
C MET A 61 -9.62 5.23 -8.42
N VAL A 62 -9.37 5.49 -7.14
CA VAL A 62 -8.74 4.53 -6.22
C VAL A 62 -7.50 3.88 -6.86
N PRO A 63 -6.51 4.66 -7.30
CA PRO A 63 -5.33 4.14 -7.99
C PRO A 63 -4.51 3.26 -7.06
N TRP A 64 -3.87 2.21 -7.62
CA TRP A 64 -3.19 1.22 -6.79
C TRP A 64 -1.71 1.01 -7.14
N SER A 65 -1.34 0.99 -8.43
CA SER A 65 0.05 0.79 -8.87
C SER A 65 0.41 1.67 -10.04
N ILE A 66 1.69 2.07 -10.10
CA ILE A 66 2.29 2.86 -11.16
C ILE A 66 3.20 1.96 -12.00
N ALA A 67 2.92 1.85 -13.32
CA ALA A 67 3.88 1.37 -14.29
C ALA A 67 4.25 2.52 -15.23
N LYS A 68 5.52 2.56 -15.70
CA LYS A 68 6.03 3.64 -16.56
C LYS A 68 6.89 3.06 -17.65
N LEU A 69 6.73 3.59 -18.87
CA LEU A 69 7.57 3.30 -20.02
C LEU A 69 7.88 4.60 -20.75
N GLY A 70 9.12 5.03 -20.72
CA GLY A 70 9.50 6.35 -21.25
C GLY A 70 8.65 7.45 -20.59
N ASN A 71 7.92 8.24 -21.37
CA ASN A 71 7.05 9.31 -20.86
C ASN A 71 5.59 8.87 -20.66
N THR A 72 5.29 7.60 -20.82
CA THR A 72 3.94 7.07 -20.67
C THR A 72 3.79 6.38 -19.31
N PHE A 73 2.73 6.74 -18.57
CA PHE A 73 2.33 6.09 -17.33
C PHE A 73 1.12 5.20 -17.59
N TYR A 74 1.08 4.08 -16.87
CA TYR A 74 -0.07 3.19 -16.76
C TYR A 74 -0.39 3.01 -15.29
N ILE A 75 -1.57 3.48 -14.87
CA ILE A 75 -2.00 3.43 -13.48
C ILE A 75 -3.13 2.41 -13.35
N ALA A 76 -2.92 1.37 -12.56
CA ALA A 76 -4.02 0.45 -12.24
C ALA A 76 -4.98 1.13 -11.26
N GLU A 77 -6.27 1.11 -11.59
CA GLU A 77 -7.36 1.55 -10.75
C GLU A 77 -8.12 0.34 -10.20
N ARG A 78 -8.32 0.28 -8.89
CA ARG A 78 -8.98 -0.85 -8.23
C ARG A 78 -10.33 -1.26 -8.82
N PRO A 79 -11.19 -0.33 -9.29
CA PRO A 79 -12.45 -0.69 -9.94
C PRO A 79 -12.34 -1.47 -11.25
N GLY A 80 -11.14 -1.64 -11.81
CA GLY A 80 -10.92 -2.46 -13.01
C GLY A 80 -10.65 -1.67 -14.28
N ASN A 81 -9.83 -0.63 -14.18
CA ASN A 81 -9.32 0.12 -15.33
C ASN A 81 -7.81 0.26 -15.24
N ILE A 82 -7.19 0.52 -16.37
CA ILE A 82 -5.83 1.03 -16.47
C ILE A 82 -5.90 2.42 -17.09
N VAL A 83 -5.36 3.42 -16.39
CA VAL A 83 -5.26 4.77 -16.94
C VAL A 83 -3.93 4.92 -17.65
N LYS A 84 -3.97 5.20 -18.95
CA LYS A 84 -2.82 5.64 -19.73
C LYS A 84 -2.72 7.16 -19.66
N ILE A 85 -1.53 7.66 -19.30
CA ILE A 85 -1.22 9.10 -19.30
C ILE A 85 0.02 9.30 -20.17
N GLU A 86 -0.12 10.04 -21.26
CA GLU A 86 0.94 10.28 -22.23
C GLU A 86 0.86 11.71 -22.76
N ASN A 87 1.96 12.48 -22.69
CA ASN A 87 2.02 13.87 -23.17
C ASN A 87 0.92 14.79 -22.62
N GLY A 88 0.45 14.54 -21.38
CA GLY A 88 -0.65 15.28 -20.73
C GLY A 88 -2.04 14.82 -21.16
N GLU A 89 -2.17 13.85 -22.05
CA GLU A 89 -3.44 13.20 -22.39
C GLU A 89 -3.72 12.05 -21.41
N PHE A 90 -4.98 11.93 -21.01
CA PHE A 90 -5.48 10.95 -20.05
C PHE A 90 -6.50 10.05 -20.74
N GLU A 91 -6.27 8.74 -20.74
CA GLU A 91 -7.17 7.73 -21.30
C GLU A 91 -7.43 6.63 -20.26
N ARG A 92 -8.69 6.40 -19.90
CA ARG A 92 -9.08 5.28 -19.04
C ARG A 92 -9.46 4.08 -19.89
N GLN A 93 -8.60 3.07 -19.88
CA GLN A 93 -8.72 1.84 -20.66
C GLN A 93 -9.41 0.77 -19.81
N GLY A 94 -10.45 0.12 -20.36
CA GLY A 94 -11.15 -0.97 -19.68
C GLY A 94 -10.30 -2.23 -19.59
N VAL A 95 -10.57 -3.06 -18.55
CA VAL A 95 -9.93 -4.37 -18.39
C VAL A 95 -10.99 -5.46 -18.46
N GLU A 96 -10.88 -6.37 -19.43
CA GLU A 96 -11.73 -7.54 -19.59
C GLU A 96 -11.08 -8.76 -18.93
N LEU A 97 -11.64 -9.24 -17.82
CA LEU A 97 -11.13 -10.33 -17.00
C LEU A 97 -11.98 -11.58 -17.14
N GLU A 98 -11.36 -12.76 -16.96
CA GLU A 98 -12.09 -14.05 -16.94
C GLU A 98 -13.01 -14.18 -15.71
N LYS A 99 -12.57 -13.62 -14.57
CA LYS A 99 -13.33 -13.58 -13.32
C LYS A 99 -13.77 -12.16 -13.02
N GLU A 100 -15.00 -12.00 -12.54
CA GLU A 100 -15.50 -10.72 -12.07
C GLU A 100 -14.68 -10.25 -10.84
N LEU A 101 -14.31 -8.98 -10.84
CA LEU A 101 -13.56 -8.40 -9.72
C LEU A 101 -14.38 -8.45 -8.43
N SER A 102 -13.75 -8.88 -7.34
CA SER A 102 -14.32 -8.67 -6.01
C SER A 102 -14.34 -7.18 -5.68
N THR A 103 -15.45 -6.73 -5.09
CA THR A 103 -15.63 -5.35 -4.59
C THR A 103 -15.49 -5.27 -3.07
N ALA A 104 -15.02 -6.35 -2.42
CA ALA A 104 -14.75 -6.33 -0.98
C ALA A 104 -13.66 -5.30 -0.64
N SER A 105 -13.68 -4.78 0.57
CA SER A 105 -12.93 -3.63 1.10
C SER A 105 -11.60 -3.26 0.38
N GLU A 106 -10.58 -4.16 0.41
CA GLU A 106 -9.26 -3.91 -0.21
C GLU A 106 -9.10 -4.57 -1.58
N ALA A 107 -10.04 -5.45 -1.96
CA ALA A 107 -10.04 -6.20 -3.20
C ALA A 107 -10.17 -5.30 -4.45
N GLY A 108 -9.90 -5.87 -5.61
CA GLY A 108 -10.01 -5.22 -6.91
C GLY A 108 -8.83 -5.53 -7.83
N LEU A 109 -8.59 -4.67 -8.82
CA LEU A 109 -7.39 -4.67 -9.66
C LEU A 109 -6.25 -4.00 -8.88
N LEU A 110 -5.23 -4.76 -8.50
CA LEU A 110 -4.18 -4.31 -7.59
C LEU A 110 -2.84 -4.11 -8.31
N GLY A 111 -2.01 -5.13 -8.34
CA GLY A 111 -0.69 -5.08 -8.98
C GLY A 111 -0.77 -5.05 -10.50
N PHE A 112 0.06 -4.20 -11.09
CA PHE A 112 0.21 -4.12 -12.53
C PHE A 112 1.66 -3.77 -12.87
N VAL A 113 2.27 -4.56 -13.74
CA VAL A 113 3.64 -4.32 -14.22
C VAL A 113 3.75 -4.70 -15.69
N LEU A 114 4.40 -3.84 -16.49
CA LEU A 114 4.64 -4.11 -17.91
C LEU A 114 5.65 -5.25 -18.07
N ALA A 115 5.47 -6.09 -19.09
CA ALA A 115 6.47 -7.07 -19.45
C ALA A 115 7.76 -6.37 -19.94
N PRO A 116 8.94 -6.98 -19.80
CA PRO A 116 10.20 -6.38 -20.25
C PRO A 116 10.23 -6.04 -21.75
N ASP A 117 9.45 -6.77 -22.53
CA ASP A 117 9.30 -6.60 -23.99
C ASP A 117 7.96 -5.91 -24.37
N PHE A 118 7.35 -5.18 -23.45
CA PHE A 118 6.03 -4.56 -23.63
C PHE A 118 5.88 -3.77 -24.94
N PRO A 119 6.86 -2.97 -25.39
CA PRO A 119 6.73 -2.22 -26.65
C PRO A 119 6.42 -3.10 -27.87
N GLU A 120 6.88 -4.35 -27.85
CA GLU A 120 6.70 -5.33 -28.92
C GLU A 120 5.53 -6.29 -28.65
N SER A 121 5.41 -6.73 -27.40
CA SER A 121 4.45 -7.78 -26.98
C SER A 121 3.06 -7.25 -26.62
N ASN A 122 2.96 -5.98 -26.19
CA ASN A 122 1.77 -5.40 -25.55
C ASN A 122 1.29 -6.19 -24.31
N VAL A 123 2.20 -6.89 -23.63
CA VAL A 123 1.89 -7.74 -22.47
C VAL A 123 2.20 -7.00 -21.16
N ALA A 124 1.31 -7.15 -20.18
CA ALA A 124 1.55 -6.78 -18.80
C ALA A 124 1.17 -7.95 -17.87
N TYR A 125 1.63 -7.90 -16.64
CA TYR A 125 1.24 -8.81 -15.56
C TYR A 125 0.32 -8.09 -14.61
N SER A 126 -0.73 -8.77 -14.16
CA SER A 126 -1.70 -8.19 -13.24
C SER A 126 -2.03 -9.14 -12.11
N TYR A 127 -2.27 -8.57 -10.94
CA TYR A 127 -2.78 -9.22 -9.75
C TYR A 127 -4.15 -8.65 -9.43
N TYR A 128 -5.16 -9.51 -9.30
CA TYR A 128 -6.49 -9.05 -8.95
C TYR A 128 -7.24 -10.03 -8.05
N SER A 129 -8.23 -9.49 -7.32
CA SER A 129 -9.10 -10.24 -6.43
C SER A 129 -10.43 -10.55 -7.11
N TYR A 130 -10.92 -11.78 -6.91
CA TYR A 130 -12.22 -12.23 -7.41
C TYR A 130 -12.94 -13.06 -6.35
N GLU A 131 -14.23 -13.31 -6.54
CA GLU A 131 -15.02 -14.16 -5.68
C GLU A 131 -15.73 -15.24 -6.52
N ASP A 132 -15.81 -16.47 -5.99
CA ASP A 132 -16.59 -17.54 -6.56
C ASP A 132 -17.34 -18.30 -5.46
N SER A 133 -18.00 -19.43 -5.83
CA SER A 133 -18.77 -20.25 -4.87
C SER A 133 -17.95 -20.85 -3.73
N PHE A 134 -16.63 -20.79 -3.78
CA PHE A 134 -15.72 -21.32 -2.76
C PHE A 134 -15.13 -20.23 -1.86
N GLY A 135 -15.32 -18.96 -2.19
CA GLY A 135 -14.84 -17.80 -1.43
C GLY A 135 -14.12 -16.77 -2.28
N GLN A 136 -13.43 -15.86 -1.60
CA GLN A 136 -12.64 -14.80 -2.20
C GLN A 136 -11.20 -15.29 -2.40
N PHE A 137 -10.63 -14.98 -3.55
CA PHE A 137 -9.28 -15.35 -3.94
C PHE A 137 -8.61 -14.24 -4.72
N ASN A 138 -7.28 -14.28 -4.75
CA ASN A 138 -6.47 -13.49 -5.67
C ASN A 138 -5.87 -14.39 -6.75
N ARG A 139 -5.52 -13.78 -7.89
CA ARG A 139 -4.83 -14.48 -8.98
C ARG A 139 -3.84 -13.55 -9.70
N VAL A 140 -2.84 -14.17 -10.34
CA VAL A 140 -1.86 -13.50 -11.19
C VAL A 140 -2.07 -13.97 -12.63
N VAL A 141 -2.18 -13.01 -13.55
CA VAL A 141 -2.46 -13.25 -14.96
C VAL A 141 -1.59 -12.36 -15.85
N THR A 142 -1.51 -12.71 -17.14
CA THR A 142 -1.09 -11.73 -18.15
C THR A 142 -2.30 -10.94 -18.65
N LEU A 143 -2.08 -9.68 -19.01
CA LEU A 143 -3.01 -8.84 -19.75
C LEU A 143 -2.39 -8.47 -21.08
N TYR A 144 -3.19 -8.46 -22.16
CA TYR A 144 -2.79 -7.99 -23.48
C TYR A 144 -3.52 -6.71 -23.85
N LEU A 145 -2.78 -5.68 -24.25
CA LEU A 145 -3.36 -4.45 -24.75
C LEU A 145 -3.70 -4.60 -26.25
N GLU A 146 -4.96 -4.53 -26.58
CA GLU A 146 -5.48 -4.60 -27.94
C GLU A 146 -6.60 -3.57 -28.12
N ASP A 147 -6.47 -2.68 -29.12
CA ASP A 147 -7.46 -1.64 -29.44
C ASP A 147 -7.87 -0.76 -28.24
N GLY A 148 -6.92 -0.44 -27.35
CA GLY A 148 -7.17 0.37 -26.14
C GLY A 148 -7.90 -0.36 -25.00
N VAL A 149 -8.02 -1.68 -25.09
CA VAL A 149 -8.62 -2.54 -24.06
C VAL A 149 -7.60 -3.58 -23.60
N TRP A 150 -7.50 -3.77 -22.29
CA TRP A 150 -6.69 -4.82 -21.68
C TRP A 150 -7.52 -6.10 -21.55
N ARG A 151 -7.04 -7.20 -22.11
CA ARG A 151 -7.71 -8.50 -22.05
C ARG A 151 -6.88 -9.51 -21.30
N GLU A 152 -7.52 -10.28 -20.41
CA GLU A 152 -6.86 -11.38 -19.72
C GLU A 152 -6.38 -12.42 -20.72
N GLY A 153 -5.11 -12.83 -20.55
CA GLY A 153 -4.45 -13.85 -21.33
C GLY A 153 -4.19 -15.11 -20.53
N ASN A 154 -2.92 -15.40 -20.23
CA ASN A 154 -2.55 -16.61 -19.53
C ASN A 154 -2.76 -16.46 -18.01
N LEU A 155 -3.34 -17.49 -17.40
CA LEU A 155 -3.32 -17.67 -15.96
C LEU A 155 -1.92 -18.12 -15.51
N LEU A 156 -1.29 -17.38 -14.59
CA LEU A 156 0.03 -17.70 -14.04
C LEU A 156 -0.08 -18.35 -12.67
N LEU A 157 -0.93 -17.82 -11.80
CA LEU A 157 -1.17 -18.37 -10.47
C LEU A 157 -2.62 -18.07 -10.05
N ASP A 158 -3.29 -19.05 -9.46
CA ASP A 158 -4.68 -18.95 -9.01
C ASP A 158 -4.84 -19.36 -7.55
N LYS A 159 -6.01 -19.06 -6.99
CA LYS A 159 -6.40 -19.47 -5.64
C LYS A 159 -5.44 -19.01 -4.55
N ILE A 160 -4.80 -17.87 -4.72
CA ILE A 160 -4.10 -17.20 -3.64
C ILE A 160 -5.16 -16.80 -2.60
N PRO A 161 -5.01 -17.12 -1.30
CA PRO A 161 -5.97 -16.74 -0.27
C PRO A 161 -6.25 -15.24 -0.28
N SER A 162 -7.52 -14.87 -0.15
CA SER A 162 -7.99 -13.48 -0.10
C SER A 162 -9.14 -13.36 0.90
N ALA A 163 -9.36 -12.17 1.40
CA ALA A 163 -10.44 -11.79 2.30
C ALA A 163 -10.78 -10.30 2.09
N PRO A 164 -11.74 -9.70 2.82
CA PRO A 164 -11.98 -8.26 2.73
C PRO A 164 -10.76 -7.39 3.05
N TRP A 165 -9.75 -7.92 3.74
CA TRP A 165 -8.50 -7.24 4.10
C TRP A 165 -7.30 -8.18 3.95
N HIS A 166 -6.13 -7.57 3.76
CA HIS A 166 -4.83 -8.24 3.67
C HIS A 166 -4.68 -9.05 2.40
N ASP A 167 -4.87 -8.42 1.25
CA ASP A 167 -4.69 -9.06 -0.06
C ASP A 167 -3.23 -9.05 -0.54
N GLY A 168 -2.36 -8.22 0.06
CA GLY A 168 -1.03 -7.96 -0.50
C GLY A 168 -1.15 -7.24 -1.84
N GLY A 169 -0.76 -7.93 -2.92
CA GLY A 169 -1.13 -7.55 -4.30
C GLY A 169 -0.06 -6.83 -5.10
N ARG A 170 1.13 -6.49 -4.53
CA ARG A 170 2.19 -5.84 -5.31
C ARG A 170 2.84 -6.84 -6.26
N LEU A 171 3.01 -6.43 -7.51
CA LEU A 171 3.82 -7.13 -8.52
C LEU A 171 5.04 -6.30 -8.88
N LYS A 172 6.19 -6.94 -9.01
CA LYS A 172 7.40 -6.33 -9.58
C LYS A 172 8.28 -7.41 -10.23
N ILE A 173 8.97 -7.07 -11.31
CA ILE A 173 9.97 -7.95 -11.93
C ILE A 173 11.30 -7.62 -11.29
N GLY A 174 11.95 -8.63 -10.71
CA GLY A 174 13.24 -8.50 -10.07
C GLY A 174 14.41 -8.43 -11.06
N PRO A 175 15.59 -8.07 -10.56
CA PRO A 175 16.82 -8.01 -11.38
C PRO A 175 17.21 -9.37 -11.95
N ASP A 176 16.74 -10.46 -11.35
CA ASP A 176 16.89 -11.84 -11.82
C ASP A 176 15.91 -12.23 -12.96
N GLY A 177 15.07 -11.28 -13.41
CA GLY A 177 14.07 -11.47 -14.45
C GLY A 177 12.88 -12.34 -14.03
N LYS A 178 12.62 -12.51 -12.72
CA LYS A 178 11.46 -13.24 -12.21
C LYS A 178 10.37 -12.26 -11.77
N LEU A 179 9.13 -12.73 -11.82
CA LEU A 179 7.98 -12.01 -11.29
C LEU A 179 7.84 -12.31 -9.80
N TYR A 180 7.84 -11.27 -8.98
CA TYR A 180 7.57 -11.33 -7.55
C TYR A 180 6.17 -10.80 -7.27
N ALA A 181 5.48 -11.46 -6.32
CA ALA A 181 4.17 -11.05 -5.86
C ALA A 181 4.13 -11.04 -4.32
N THR A 182 3.59 -9.98 -3.73
CA THR A 182 3.28 -9.95 -2.31
C THR A 182 1.89 -10.51 -2.07
N THR A 183 1.71 -11.31 -1.02
CA THR A 183 0.41 -11.84 -0.63
C THR A 183 0.17 -11.64 0.86
N GLY A 184 -1.03 -11.18 1.21
CA GLY A 184 -1.42 -11.03 2.59
C GLY A 184 -1.89 -12.35 3.21
N ASP A 185 -2.09 -12.34 4.53
CA ASP A 185 -2.59 -13.47 5.30
C ASP A 185 -4.11 -13.71 5.15
N ALA A 186 -4.78 -12.93 4.31
CA ALA A 186 -6.24 -12.99 4.11
C ALA A 186 -7.03 -12.97 5.43
N SER A 187 -6.57 -12.17 6.41
CA SER A 187 -7.14 -12.09 7.76
C SER A 187 -7.14 -13.41 8.53
N ASN A 188 -6.33 -14.38 8.12
CA ASN A 188 -6.09 -15.64 8.79
C ASN A 188 -4.58 -15.80 9.09
N SER A 189 -4.14 -15.24 10.20
CA SER A 189 -2.73 -15.16 10.55
C SER A 189 -2.01 -16.52 10.59
N ALA A 190 -2.73 -17.63 10.83
CA ALA A 190 -2.13 -18.95 10.90
C ALA A 190 -1.50 -19.40 9.57
N ILE A 191 -2.05 -18.94 8.42
CA ILE A 191 -1.52 -19.33 7.10
C ILE A 191 -0.18 -18.68 6.79
N ALA A 192 0.18 -17.60 7.45
CA ALA A 192 1.45 -16.93 7.25
C ALA A 192 2.63 -17.83 7.60
N GLN A 193 2.49 -18.68 8.64
CA GLN A 193 3.49 -19.64 9.08
C GLN A 193 3.44 -21.01 8.35
N ASP A 194 2.39 -21.27 7.54
CA ASP A 194 2.30 -22.50 6.75
C ASP A 194 3.04 -22.33 5.42
N PRO A 195 4.18 -23.05 5.19
CA PRO A 195 4.94 -22.94 3.94
C PRO A 195 4.20 -23.52 2.71
N ASN A 196 3.09 -24.24 2.91
CA ASN A 196 2.27 -24.76 1.82
C ASN A 196 1.15 -23.80 1.42
N SER A 197 0.89 -22.76 2.21
CA SER A 197 -0.06 -21.68 1.87
C SER A 197 0.61 -20.64 0.98
N LEU A 198 -0.16 -20.06 0.04
CA LEU A 198 0.25 -18.90 -0.76
C LEU A 198 -0.04 -17.57 -0.07
N GLY A 199 -0.74 -17.55 1.06
CA GLY A 199 -1.05 -16.32 1.80
C GLY A 199 0.00 -16.00 2.86
N GLY A 200 0.26 -14.71 3.10
CA GLY A 200 1.29 -14.20 4.02
C GLY A 200 2.71 -14.52 3.53
N LYS A 201 2.99 -14.23 2.25
CA LYS A 201 4.21 -14.62 1.55
C LYS A 201 4.76 -13.53 0.63
N ILE A 202 6.04 -13.60 0.35
CA ILE A 202 6.59 -13.12 -0.91
C ILE A 202 6.69 -14.33 -1.84
N LEU A 203 6.03 -14.27 -2.99
CA LEU A 203 6.06 -15.31 -4.01
C LEU A 203 7.01 -14.92 -5.14
N ARG A 204 7.65 -15.92 -5.76
CA ARG A 204 8.56 -15.75 -6.90
C ARG A 204 8.27 -16.78 -7.98
N MET A 205 8.09 -16.34 -9.22
CA MET A 205 7.75 -17.18 -10.37
C MET A 205 8.46 -16.75 -11.64
N ASN A 206 8.60 -17.64 -12.59
CA ASN A 206 9.02 -17.29 -13.96
C ASN A 206 7.92 -16.46 -14.63
N LEU A 207 8.28 -15.68 -15.67
CA LEU A 207 7.31 -14.84 -16.40
C LEU A 207 6.24 -15.67 -17.14
N ASP A 208 6.47 -16.96 -17.35
CA ASP A 208 5.48 -17.91 -17.89
C ASP A 208 4.60 -18.60 -16.83
N GLY A 209 4.75 -18.21 -15.56
CA GLY A 209 4.01 -18.76 -14.42
C GLY A 209 4.60 -20.06 -13.86
N SER A 210 5.66 -20.62 -14.45
CA SER A 210 6.30 -21.82 -13.89
C SER A 210 7.12 -21.49 -12.62
N ILE A 211 7.32 -22.50 -11.77
CA ILE A 211 8.12 -22.37 -10.54
C ILE A 211 9.60 -22.35 -10.91
N PRO A 212 10.38 -21.33 -10.48
CA PRO A 212 11.83 -21.33 -10.64
C PRO A 212 12.48 -22.49 -9.91
N SER A 213 13.44 -23.15 -10.55
CA SER A 213 14.14 -24.31 -9.98
C SER A 213 15.06 -23.96 -8.80
N ASP A 214 15.38 -22.68 -8.66
CA ASP A 214 16.22 -22.08 -7.62
C ASP A 214 15.42 -21.39 -6.49
N ASN A 215 14.09 -21.59 -6.44
CA ASN A 215 13.30 -21.17 -5.29
C ASN A 215 13.73 -21.95 -4.02
N PRO A 216 13.68 -21.30 -2.84
CA PRO A 216 14.20 -21.90 -1.60
C PRO A 216 13.42 -23.15 -1.16
N PHE A 217 12.15 -23.27 -1.55
CA PHE A 217 11.32 -24.42 -1.24
C PHE A 217 11.03 -25.23 -2.52
N PRO A 218 11.35 -26.53 -2.57
CA PRO A 218 11.15 -27.33 -3.78
C PRO A 218 9.70 -27.35 -4.24
N ASN A 219 9.48 -27.11 -5.54
CA ASN A 219 8.16 -27.05 -6.18
C ASN A 219 7.19 -26.07 -5.52
N SER A 220 7.68 -24.95 -4.98
CA SER A 220 6.89 -23.91 -4.35
C SER A 220 7.18 -22.54 -4.96
N TYR A 221 6.16 -21.70 -5.04
CA TYR A 221 6.30 -20.29 -5.39
C TYR A 221 6.83 -19.44 -4.21
N VAL A 222 6.82 -19.97 -2.99
CA VAL A 222 7.20 -19.25 -1.77
C VAL A 222 8.68 -18.88 -1.82
N PHE A 223 8.97 -17.59 -1.73
CA PHE A 223 10.32 -17.04 -1.60
C PHE A 223 10.65 -16.75 -0.13
N SER A 224 9.73 -16.08 0.60
CA SER A 224 9.78 -15.89 2.05
C SER A 224 8.39 -16.03 2.66
N TYR A 225 8.29 -16.21 3.98
CA TYR A 225 7.03 -16.46 4.67
C TYR A 225 6.98 -15.78 6.04
N GLY A 226 5.82 -15.85 6.71
CA GLY A 226 5.62 -15.16 7.98
C GLY A 226 5.32 -13.68 7.82
N HIS A 227 4.61 -13.32 6.74
CA HIS A 227 4.17 -11.95 6.44
C HIS A 227 2.68 -11.78 6.77
N ARG A 228 2.31 -10.54 7.15
CA ARG A 228 0.91 -10.18 7.40
C ARG A 228 0.22 -9.61 6.17
N ASN A 229 0.68 -8.46 5.70
CA ASN A 229 0.10 -7.77 4.53
C ASN A 229 1.15 -6.90 3.83
N PRO A 230 2.14 -7.50 3.16
CA PRO A 230 3.17 -6.77 2.42
C PRO A 230 2.57 -6.14 1.17
N GLN A 231 2.86 -4.84 0.92
CA GLN A 231 2.32 -4.08 -0.21
C GLN A 231 3.39 -3.31 -1.01
N GLY A 232 4.64 -3.30 -0.58
CA GLY A 232 5.75 -2.71 -1.29
C GLY A 232 6.85 -3.73 -1.57
N ILE A 233 7.54 -3.57 -2.71
CA ILE A 233 8.72 -4.33 -3.13
C ILE A 233 9.70 -3.37 -3.80
N ALA A 234 10.98 -3.45 -3.43
CA ALA A 234 12.07 -2.76 -4.13
C ALA A 234 13.37 -3.56 -4.06
N TRP A 235 14.28 -3.26 -4.97
CA TRP A 235 15.65 -3.77 -4.95
C TRP A 235 16.63 -2.61 -4.92
N SER A 236 17.68 -2.76 -4.12
CA SER A 236 18.86 -1.90 -4.20
C SER A 236 19.71 -2.22 -5.42
N THR A 237 20.74 -1.43 -5.65
CA THR A 237 21.66 -1.60 -6.78
C THR A 237 22.53 -2.86 -6.71
N ASP A 238 22.65 -3.47 -5.52
CA ASP A 238 23.32 -4.76 -5.29
C ASP A 238 22.38 -5.95 -5.23
N ASP A 239 21.15 -5.78 -5.77
CA ASP A 239 20.09 -6.79 -5.86
C ASP A 239 19.50 -7.23 -4.51
N THR A 240 19.74 -6.51 -3.42
CA THR A 240 19.08 -6.77 -2.12
C THR A 240 17.59 -6.41 -2.21
N LEU A 241 16.73 -7.35 -1.81
CA LEU A 241 15.28 -7.20 -1.86
C LEU A 241 14.74 -6.59 -0.55
N TYR A 242 13.90 -5.59 -0.69
CA TYR A 242 13.17 -4.97 0.43
C TYR A 242 11.66 -5.03 0.22
N THR A 243 10.91 -5.13 1.33
CA THR A 243 9.45 -5.03 1.33
C THR A 243 8.95 -4.09 2.42
N SER A 244 7.79 -3.49 2.20
CA SER A 244 7.04 -2.77 3.22
C SER A 244 5.77 -3.53 3.57
N GLU A 245 5.40 -3.54 4.84
CA GLU A 245 4.35 -4.39 5.37
C GLU A 245 3.51 -3.70 6.44
N HIS A 246 2.19 -3.86 6.38
CA HIS A 246 1.28 -3.39 7.41
C HIS A 246 1.33 -4.27 8.65
N GLY A 247 1.58 -3.67 9.80
CA GLY A 247 1.41 -4.30 11.11
C GLY A 247 -0.05 -4.47 11.54
N ASN A 248 -0.29 -5.02 12.71
CA ASN A 248 -1.66 -5.32 13.17
C ASN A 248 -2.48 -4.06 13.50
N ASN A 249 -2.09 -3.26 14.47
CA ASN A 249 -2.68 -1.95 14.75
C ASN A 249 -1.62 -0.85 14.68
N ALA A 250 -0.42 -1.24 14.86
CA ALA A 250 0.85 -0.55 14.80
C ALA A 250 1.89 -1.57 14.32
N ASN A 251 3.18 -1.29 14.52
CA ASN A 251 4.27 -2.22 14.18
C ASN A 251 4.35 -2.53 12.68
N ASP A 252 4.07 -1.53 11.86
CA ASP A 252 4.39 -1.62 10.43
C ASP A 252 5.89 -1.86 10.26
N GLU A 253 6.28 -2.46 9.14
CA GLU A 253 7.63 -2.94 8.95
C GLU A 253 8.18 -2.57 7.57
N VAL A 254 9.47 -2.28 7.51
CA VAL A 254 10.28 -2.35 6.31
C VAL A 254 11.30 -3.46 6.54
N ASN A 255 11.28 -4.46 5.69
CA ASN A 255 12.05 -5.70 5.81
C ASN A 255 13.08 -5.82 4.69
N GLU A 256 14.28 -6.27 5.01
CA GLU A 256 15.23 -6.84 4.07
C GLU A 256 14.90 -8.32 3.89
N ILE A 257 14.68 -8.77 2.64
CA ILE A 257 14.13 -10.09 2.36
C ILE A 257 15.18 -11.04 1.81
N GLU A 258 15.36 -12.15 2.52
CA GLU A 258 16.18 -13.27 2.11
C GLU A 258 15.36 -14.53 1.77
N ALA A 259 15.84 -15.29 0.80
CA ALA A 259 15.18 -16.50 0.35
C ALA A 259 15.05 -17.54 1.47
N GLY A 260 13.84 -18.05 1.67
CA GLY A 260 13.55 -19.13 2.62
C GLY A 260 13.38 -18.69 4.08
N LEU A 261 13.56 -17.40 4.40
CA LEU A 261 13.48 -16.93 5.78
C LEU A 261 12.04 -16.63 6.24
N ASN A 262 11.86 -16.68 7.56
CA ASN A 262 10.61 -16.43 8.27
C ASN A 262 10.62 -15.05 8.90
N TYR A 263 9.64 -14.20 8.55
CA TYR A 263 9.48 -12.81 9.02
C TYR A 263 8.56 -12.69 10.24
N GLY A 264 8.16 -13.80 10.82
CA GLY A 264 7.68 -13.90 12.19
C GLY A 264 6.18 -13.75 12.40
N TRP A 265 5.44 -13.06 11.54
CA TRP A 265 4.00 -12.89 11.73
C TRP A 265 3.25 -14.25 11.80
N PRO A 266 2.34 -14.49 12.76
CA PRO A 266 1.91 -13.63 13.87
C PRO A 266 2.63 -13.90 15.21
N ILE A 267 3.76 -14.57 15.18
CA ILE A 267 4.49 -15.02 16.38
C ILE A 267 5.29 -13.86 16.99
N ILE A 268 5.89 -13.03 16.16
CA ILE A 268 6.52 -11.75 16.53
C ILE A 268 5.99 -10.63 15.66
N GLU A 269 6.02 -9.40 16.18
CA GLU A 269 5.62 -8.16 15.52
C GLU A 269 6.63 -7.04 15.84
N GLY A 270 6.96 -6.20 14.85
CA GLY A 270 7.80 -5.02 15.05
C GLY A 270 9.15 -5.36 15.65
N LYS A 271 9.49 -4.84 16.83
CA LYS A 271 10.81 -5.01 17.48
C LYS A 271 10.98 -6.32 18.27
N GLU A 272 9.99 -7.19 18.26
CA GLU A 272 10.10 -8.49 18.94
C GLU A 272 11.15 -9.37 18.25
N VAL A 273 11.80 -10.23 19.03
CA VAL A 273 12.87 -11.10 18.56
C VAL A 273 12.60 -12.55 18.99
N GLN A 274 12.66 -13.47 18.02
CA GLN A 274 12.59 -14.90 18.28
C GLN A 274 13.60 -15.66 17.42
N GLU A 275 14.22 -16.68 17.97
CA GLU A 275 15.16 -17.54 17.23
C GLU A 275 14.51 -18.16 15.97
N GLY A 276 15.17 -18.04 14.84
CA GLY A 276 14.69 -18.54 13.54
C GLY A 276 13.72 -17.61 12.83
N MET A 277 13.51 -16.39 13.34
CA MET A 277 12.70 -15.35 12.70
C MET A 277 13.53 -14.07 12.49
N VAL A 278 13.22 -13.38 11.42
CA VAL A 278 13.89 -12.11 11.04
C VAL A 278 13.10 -10.96 11.62
N SER A 279 13.78 -10.04 12.32
CA SER A 279 13.18 -8.78 12.76
C SER A 279 13.28 -7.74 11.66
N PRO A 280 12.32 -6.79 11.59
CA PRO A 280 12.32 -5.75 10.56
C PRO A 280 13.52 -4.82 10.67
N LEU A 281 13.89 -4.24 9.52
CA LEU A 281 14.94 -3.23 9.43
C LEU A 281 14.48 -1.89 10.02
N PHE A 282 13.23 -1.48 9.70
CA PHE A 282 12.62 -0.26 10.25
C PHE A 282 11.19 -0.52 10.73
N THR A 283 10.82 0.20 11.79
CA THR A 283 9.45 0.25 12.33
C THR A 283 9.11 1.68 12.75
N PRO A 284 7.82 2.09 12.79
CA PRO A 284 7.43 3.44 13.18
C PRO A 284 7.63 3.76 14.66
N GLY A 285 7.97 2.75 15.46
CA GLY A 285 8.03 2.84 16.92
C GLY A 285 6.72 2.46 17.60
N ASP A 286 6.74 2.50 18.93
CA ASP A 286 5.66 1.97 19.75
C ASP A 286 4.33 2.72 19.54
N GLY A 287 3.30 1.99 19.13
CA GLY A 287 1.95 2.51 18.95
C GLY A 287 1.74 3.40 17.72
N ALA A 288 2.77 3.62 16.90
CA ALA A 288 2.67 4.37 15.67
C ALA A 288 2.41 3.46 14.45
N THR A 289 1.90 4.05 13.37
CA THR A 289 1.63 3.34 12.10
C THR A 289 1.79 4.29 10.92
N TRP A 290 2.43 3.82 9.87
CA TRP A 290 2.53 4.46 8.56
C TRP A 290 1.43 3.95 7.61
N ALA A 291 0.99 2.70 7.80
CA ALA A 291 0.29 1.88 6.82
C ALA A 291 1.03 1.93 5.47
N PRO A 292 2.25 1.36 5.39
CA PRO A 292 3.13 1.49 4.23
C PRO A 292 2.60 0.68 3.06
N SER A 293 2.76 1.19 1.83
CA SER A 293 2.32 0.53 0.61
C SER A 293 3.45 0.48 -0.42
N GLY A 294 3.25 0.96 -1.64
CA GLY A 294 4.29 0.88 -2.65
C GLY A 294 5.61 1.50 -2.22
N MET A 295 6.71 0.95 -2.73
CA MET A 295 8.05 1.44 -2.44
C MET A 295 8.97 1.36 -3.66
N ASP A 296 9.98 2.21 -3.67
CA ASP A 296 11.08 2.14 -4.62
C ASP A 296 12.41 2.51 -3.95
N TYR A 297 13.51 2.21 -4.61
CA TYR A 297 14.86 2.46 -4.13
C TYR A 297 15.56 3.50 -4.99
N PHE A 298 16.29 4.40 -4.38
CA PHE A 298 17.17 5.34 -5.06
C PHE A 298 18.31 5.77 -4.14
N ASP A 299 19.54 5.69 -4.63
CA ASP A 299 20.75 6.22 -4.03
C ASP A 299 20.94 5.90 -2.53
N GLY A 300 20.94 4.60 -2.20
CA GLY A 300 21.11 4.12 -0.82
C GLY A 300 19.88 4.26 0.07
N LYS A 301 18.75 4.73 -0.45
CA LYS A 301 17.54 5.02 0.31
C LYS A 301 16.33 4.30 -0.24
N LEU A 302 15.39 3.94 0.65
CA LEU A 302 14.07 3.44 0.30
C LEU A 302 13.05 4.57 0.43
N TYR A 303 12.21 4.72 -0.58
CA TYR A 303 11.09 5.65 -0.58
C TYR A 303 9.80 4.86 -0.49
N VAL A 304 8.99 5.12 0.51
CA VAL A 304 7.82 4.32 0.86
C VAL A 304 6.57 5.19 0.92
N ALA A 305 5.55 4.81 0.18
CA ALA A 305 4.22 5.42 0.25
C ALA A 305 3.55 5.06 1.58
N ALA A 306 3.06 6.05 2.32
CA ALA A 306 2.40 5.88 3.61
C ALA A 306 0.93 6.31 3.53
N LEU A 307 0.01 5.36 3.73
CA LEU A 307 -1.42 5.63 3.66
C LEU A 307 -1.95 6.35 4.91
N ARG A 308 -1.64 5.84 6.10
CA ARG A 308 -2.02 6.51 7.37
C ARG A 308 -1.04 7.59 7.76
N GLY A 309 0.23 7.42 7.42
CA GLY A 309 1.25 8.46 7.56
C GLY A 309 0.99 9.65 6.65
N SER A 310 0.18 9.50 5.58
CA SER A 310 -0.17 10.57 4.64
C SER A 310 1.06 11.29 4.07
N ALA A 311 2.07 10.51 3.70
CA ALA A 311 3.39 10.99 3.32
C ALA A 311 4.08 10.05 2.32
N VAL A 312 5.17 10.50 1.71
CA VAL A 312 6.25 9.64 1.24
C VAL A 312 7.34 9.67 2.30
N LEU A 313 7.73 8.50 2.78
CA LEU A 313 8.78 8.30 3.77
C LEU A 313 10.08 7.93 3.06
N GLU A 314 11.18 8.42 3.58
CA GLU A 314 12.54 8.06 3.18
C GLU A 314 13.21 7.31 4.34
N PHE A 315 13.87 6.21 4.01
CA PHE A 315 14.64 5.39 4.94
C PHE A 315 16.07 5.27 4.38
N ASP A 316 17.02 5.81 5.08
CA ASP A 316 18.44 5.76 4.74
C ASP A 316 19.01 4.41 5.21
N LEU A 317 19.53 3.62 4.27
CA LEU A 317 20.06 2.28 4.56
C LEU A 317 21.44 2.29 5.19
N GLU A 318 22.19 3.39 5.07
CA GLU A 318 23.52 3.52 5.67
C GLU A 318 23.44 4.03 7.11
N THR A 319 22.67 5.11 7.34
CA THR A 319 22.57 5.74 8.67
C THR A 319 21.49 5.12 9.56
N GLY A 320 20.48 4.48 8.98
CA GLY A 320 19.29 3.99 9.68
C GLY A 320 18.27 5.08 10.00
N ASP A 321 18.43 6.28 9.45
CA ASP A 321 17.51 7.40 9.66
C ASP A 321 16.24 7.24 8.84
N GLN A 322 15.17 7.85 9.36
CA GLN A 322 13.87 7.89 8.65
C GLN A 322 13.29 9.30 8.73
N ARG A 323 12.69 9.77 7.61
CA ARG A 323 12.04 11.09 7.55
C ARG A 323 10.87 11.12 6.56
N GLU A 324 9.99 12.10 6.74
CA GLU A 324 8.99 12.45 5.73
C GLU A 324 9.64 13.36 4.68
N VAL A 325 9.52 13.00 3.41
CA VAL A 325 10.06 13.82 2.30
C VAL A 325 8.96 14.53 1.52
N ILE A 326 7.73 14.02 1.54
CA ILE A 326 6.52 14.61 0.98
C ILE A 326 5.40 14.41 2.00
N SER A 327 4.65 15.47 2.33
CA SER A 327 3.47 15.39 3.19
C SER A 327 2.41 16.44 2.79
N GLY A 328 1.26 16.43 3.46
CA GLY A 328 0.19 17.39 3.22
C GLY A 328 -0.70 17.09 2.00
N LEU A 329 -0.48 15.99 1.27
CA LEU A 329 -1.25 15.58 0.10
C LEU A 329 -2.20 14.41 0.38
N GLY A 330 -2.41 14.08 1.68
CA GLY A 330 -3.22 12.97 2.11
C GLY A 330 -2.52 11.62 1.93
N ARG A 331 -3.33 10.57 1.77
CA ARG A 331 -2.89 9.17 1.68
C ARG A 331 -2.09 8.94 0.40
N VAL A 332 -0.90 8.36 0.52
CA VAL A 332 -0.06 7.99 -0.64
C VAL A 332 -0.07 6.46 -0.79
N ARG A 333 -0.34 5.97 -2.02
CA ARG A 333 -0.51 4.53 -2.30
C ARG A 333 0.72 3.88 -2.93
N ASP A 334 1.36 4.55 -3.87
CA ASP A 334 2.49 3.97 -4.61
C ASP A 334 3.50 5.04 -4.97
N VAL A 335 4.74 4.61 -5.09
CA VAL A 335 5.87 5.43 -5.52
C VAL A 335 6.64 4.71 -6.63
N ARG A 336 7.21 5.50 -7.54
CA ARG A 336 8.10 5.05 -8.60
C ARG A 336 9.21 6.07 -8.79
N ILE A 337 10.46 5.61 -8.87
CA ILE A 337 11.60 6.49 -9.13
C ILE A 337 12.25 6.11 -10.47
N GLU A 338 12.57 7.12 -11.26
CA GLU A 338 13.33 6.99 -12.50
C GLU A 338 14.10 8.29 -12.72
N ASP A 339 15.41 8.19 -13.00
CA ASP A 339 16.28 9.33 -13.29
C ASP A 339 16.19 10.45 -12.21
N ASN A 340 16.29 10.11 -10.93
CA ASN A 340 16.13 10.99 -9.75
C ASN A 340 14.79 11.75 -9.66
N VAL A 341 13.78 11.35 -10.42
CA VAL A 341 12.41 11.87 -10.30
C VAL A 341 11.56 10.85 -9.55
N LEU A 342 11.00 11.28 -8.43
CA LEU A 342 10.01 10.53 -7.68
C LEU A 342 8.62 10.82 -8.23
N TYR A 343 7.92 9.80 -8.69
CA TYR A 343 6.51 9.81 -9.05
C TYR A 343 5.71 9.13 -7.95
N PHE A 344 4.55 9.68 -7.59
CA PHE A 344 3.69 9.05 -6.59
C PHE A 344 2.21 9.33 -6.85
N ILE A 345 1.34 8.45 -6.35
CA ILE A 345 -0.12 8.58 -6.46
C ILE A 345 -0.76 8.74 -5.09
N SER A 346 -1.68 9.70 -4.97
CA SER A 346 -2.56 9.79 -3.80
C SER A 346 -3.63 8.68 -3.84
N ASN A 347 -4.30 8.44 -2.71
CA ASN A 347 -5.37 7.45 -2.58
C ASN A 347 -6.39 7.90 -1.53
N ASN A 348 -6.93 9.10 -1.71
CA ASN A 348 -7.87 9.73 -0.79
C ASN A 348 -9.31 9.27 -1.06
N THR A 349 -9.56 8.64 -2.23
CA THR A 349 -10.89 8.12 -2.64
C THR A 349 -11.12 6.66 -2.26
N ASP A 350 -10.23 6.02 -1.50
CA ASP A 350 -10.31 4.60 -1.08
C ASP A 350 -11.36 4.29 0.02
N GLY A 351 -12.13 5.30 0.43
CA GLY A 351 -13.12 5.22 1.50
C GLY A 351 -12.54 5.41 2.91
N ARG A 352 -11.23 5.61 3.06
CA ARG A 352 -10.52 5.87 4.32
C ARG A 352 -9.85 7.25 4.33
N GLY A 353 -9.72 7.89 3.17
CA GLY A 353 -9.19 9.23 3.00
C GLY A 353 -10.27 10.30 3.08
N VAL A 354 -9.85 11.56 2.93
CA VAL A 354 -10.73 12.74 2.81
C VAL A 354 -10.49 13.35 1.43
N PRO A 355 -11.24 12.94 0.40
CA PRO A 355 -11.04 13.41 -0.96
C PRO A 355 -11.22 14.93 -1.07
N GLN A 356 -10.34 15.56 -1.84
CA GLN A 356 -10.45 16.94 -2.26
C GLN A 356 -10.98 17.01 -3.70
N GLU A 357 -11.11 18.22 -4.26
CA GLU A 357 -11.52 18.39 -5.65
C GLU A 357 -10.48 17.76 -6.61
N ASN A 358 -10.97 17.04 -7.63
CA ASN A 358 -10.15 16.35 -8.65
C ASN A 358 -9.18 15.28 -8.11
N GLU A 359 -9.44 14.69 -6.95
CA GLU A 359 -8.65 13.57 -6.43
C GLU A 359 -9.11 12.22 -7.02
N ASP A 360 -8.24 11.17 -7.11
CA ASP A 360 -6.81 11.14 -6.74
C ASP A 360 -5.91 11.65 -7.87
N LYS A 361 -4.61 11.83 -7.59
CA LYS A 361 -3.68 12.47 -8.53
C LYS A 361 -2.37 11.68 -8.66
N LEU A 362 -1.74 11.82 -9.82
CA LEU A 362 -0.34 11.46 -10.05
C LEU A 362 0.51 12.72 -9.95
N TYR A 363 1.56 12.64 -9.15
CA TYR A 363 2.50 13.71 -8.89
C TYR A 363 3.91 13.33 -9.32
N LYS A 364 4.76 14.35 -9.50
CA LYS A 364 6.21 14.18 -9.56
C LYS A 364 6.93 15.23 -8.71
N VAL A 365 8.13 14.86 -8.28
CA VAL A 365 9.07 15.74 -7.59
C VAL A 365 10.50 15.32 -7.93
N LEU A 366 11.39 16.28 -8.08
CA LEU A 366 12.81 16.01 -8.25
C LEU A 366 13.42 15.67 -6.89
N LEU A 367 14.09 14.54 -6.80
CA LEU A 367 14.95 14.20 -5.66
C LEU A 367 16.26 14.97 -5.85
N SER A 368 16.59 15.90 -4.94
CA SER A 368 17.91 16.51 -4.92
C SER A 368 18.94 15.44 -4.56
N GLU A 369 20.07 15.43 -5.24
CA GLU A 369 21.28 14.84 -4.67
C GLU A 369 21.52 15.60 -3.38
N ASP A 370 21.58 14.92 -2.22
CA ASP A 370 21.85 15.59 -0.96
C ASP A 370 23.20 16.30 -1.11
N ASP A 371 23.20 17.62 -0.98
CA ASP A 371 24.42 18.38 -0.76
C ASP A 371 25.05 17.86 0.54
N ASP A 372 25.96 16.89 0.42
CA ASP A 372 26.89 16.51 1.47
C ASP A 372 27.76 17.72 1.80
N SER A 373 27.31 18.55 2.73
CA SER A 373 28.09 19.68 3.27
C SER A 373 28.18 19.62 4.78
#